data_4a0d62bb5c0832e86b89643491779ee0
#
_entry.id   4a0d62bb5c0832e86b89643491779ee0
#
_cell.length_a   1.000
_cell.length_b   1.000
_cell.length_c   1.000
_cell.angle_alpha   90.00
_cell.angle_beta   90.00
_cell.angle_gamma   90.00
#
_symmetry.space_group_name_H-M   'P 1'
#
loop_
_entity.id
_entity.type
_entity.pdbx_description
1 polymer ?
#
loop_
_entity_poly.entity_id
_entity_poly.type
_entity_poly.pdbx_seq_one_letter_code
_entity_poly.pdbx_strand_id
1 'polypeptide(L)'
;MDDFHSLYGRYPDVSVCDARYGSEENYLYAFRHGIETFIKYNYFHNEETDGMYCPTGQRMERLSDARRVTNNGFVQTISRYKARNYKDCPLRCRCYRSRSERIVQVNHRLRKIKEREREKLLSDEGLKYRSQRPQDVEAVFGNLKNNKHFKRFHLRGFKKVEIEFALLAIAYNGSVDF
;
A
#
# COMPACT_ATOMS: atom_id res chain seq x y z
N MET A 1 -2.89 -4.50 -13.27
CA MET A 1 -2.80 -3.41 -14.26
C MET A 1 -2.55 -3.95 -15.66
N ASP A 2 -1.68 -4.94 -15.83
CA ASP A 2 -1.46 -5.58 -17.13
C ASP A 2 -2.72 -6.27 -17.66
N ASP A 3 -3.51 -6.91 -16.79
CA ASP A 3 -4.80 -7.50 -17.15
C ASP A 3 -5.80 -6.43 -17.63
N PHE A 4 -5.81 -5.25 -16.99
CA PHE A 4 -6.62 -4.12 -17.42
C PHE A 4 -6.20 -3.66 -18.83
N HIS A 5 -4.90 -3.49 -19.05
CA HIS A 5 -4.37 -3.12 -20.36
C HIS A 5 -4.71 -4.17 -21.42
N SER A 6 -4.64 -5.46 -21.08
CA SER A 6 -4.98 -6.55 -22.00
C SER A 6 -6.47 -6.55 -22.40
N LEU A 7 -7.35 -6.14 -21.48
CA LEU A 7 -8.80 -6.10 -21.73
C LEU A 7 -9.25 -4.83 -22.49
N TYR A 8 -8.66 -3.68 -22.16
CA TYR A 8 -9.12 -2.39 -22.66
C TYR A 8 -8.16 -1.71 -23.65
N GLY A 9 -7.01 -2.30 -23.96
CA GLY A 9 -6.00 -1.75 -24.88
C GLY A 9 -5.30 -0.49 -24.38
N ARG A 10 -5.58 -0.04 -23.13
CA ARG A 10 -4.98 1.15 -22.50
C ARG A 10 -4.83 0.96 -21.01
N TYR A 11 -3.96 1.74 -20.40
CA TYR A 11 -3.90 1.86 -18.93
C TYR A 11 -4.98 2.85 -18.43
N PRO A 12 -5.43 2.72 -17.17
CA PRO A 12 -6.33 3.71 -16.58
C PRO A 12 -5.58 5.02 -16.33
N ASP A 13 -6.25 6.16 -16.51
CA ASP A 13 -5.68 7.47 -16.21
C ASP A 13 -5.46 7.66 -14.71
N VAL A 14 -6.41 7.16 -13.91
CA VAL A 14 -6.39 7.26 -12.44
C VAL A 14 -6.59 5.88 -11.81
N SER A 15 -5.83 5.62 -10.74
CA SER A 15 -5.96 4.40 -9.92
C SER A 15 -6.10 4.74 -8.44
N VAL A 16 -7.23 4.38 -7.82
CA VAL A 16 -7.49 4.55 -6.39
C VAL A 16 -7.33 3.21 -5.68
N CYS A 17 -6.30 3.07 -4.85
CA CYS A 17 -5.92 1.80 -4.27
C CYS A 17 -5.88 1.84 -2.74
N ASP A 18 -5.94 0.65 -2.13
CA ASP A 18 -5.75 0.48 -0.70
C ASP A 18 -4.26 0.57 -0.32
N ALA A 19 -3.97 0.78 0.96
CA ALA A 19 -2.61 0.92 1.51
C ALA A 19 -1.67 -0.26 1.18
N ARG A 20 -2.21 -1.44 0.94
CA ARG A 20 -1.45 -2.64 0.55
C ARG A 20 -0.71 -2.48 -0.79
N TYR A 21 -1.22 -1.63 -1.67
CA TYR A 21 -0.62 -1.35 -2.97
C TYR A 21 0.46 -0.26 -2.92
N GLY A 22 0.69 0.37 -1.77
CA GLY A 22 1.67 1.43 -1.56
C GLY A 22 3.13 0.94 -1.46
N SER A 23 3.57 0.08 -2.36
CA SER A 23 4.97 -0.33 -2.50
C SER A 23 5.72 0.60 -3.46
N GLU A 24 7.06 0.68 -3.31
CA GLU A 24 7.90 1.47 -4.23
C GLU A 24 7.77 0.97 -5.68
N GLU A 25 7.71 -0.34 -5.86
CA GLU A 25 7.56 -0.99 -7.15
C GLU A 25 6.26 -0.56 -7.85
N ASN A 26 5.14 -0.57 -7.13
CA ASN A 26 3.84 -0.20 -7.67
C ASN A 26 3.76 1.29 -8.02
N TYR A 27 4.33 2.18 -7.19
CA TYR A 27 4.39 3.60 -7.53
C TYR A 27 5.22 3.87 -8.78
N LEU A 28 6.37 3.21 -8.92
CA LEU A 28 7.21 3.37 -10.10
C LEU A 28 6.58 2.75 -11.35
N TYR A 29 5.88 1.64 -11.20
CA TYR A 29 5.10 1.04 -12.29
C TYR A 29 4.03 2.04 -12.78
N ALA A 30 3.22 2.56 -11.89
CA ALA A 30 2.19 3.54 -12.21
C ALA A 30 2.78 4.79 -12.89
N PHE A 31 3.85 5.33 -12.34
CA PHE A 31 4.55 6.48 -12.91
C PHE A 31 5.05 6.23 -14.35
N ARG A 32 5.64 5.05 -14.62
CA ARG A 32 6.13 4.68 -15.96
C ARG A 32 5.01 4.57 -17.00
N HIS A 33 3.80 4.23 -16.57
CA HIS A 33 2.66 4.05 -17.46
C HIS A 33 1.70 5.25 -17.45
N GLY A 34 2.12 6.38 -16.87
CA GLY A 34 1.31 7.60 -16.83
C GLY A 34 0.04 7.51 -15.98
N ILE A 35 -0.02 6.53 -15.06
CA ILE A 35 -1.19 6.31 -14.20
C ILE A 35 -1.07 7.22 -12.97
N GLU A 36 -2.04 8.08 -12.75
CA GLU A 36 -2.15 8.84 -11.52
C GLU A 36 -2.67 7.96 -10.39
N THR A 37 -1.99 7.98 -9.23
CA THR A 37 -2.32 7.11 -8.12
C THR A 37 -2.82 7.87 -6.90
N PHE A 38 -3.88 7.35 -6.26
CA PHE A 38 -4.38 7.77 -4.95
C PHE A 38 -4.37 6.55 -4.03
N ILE A 39 -3.24 6.34 -3.34
CA ILE A 39 -3.04 5.16 -2.50
C ILE A 39 -3.06 5.56 -1.02
N LYS A 40 -4.02 5.03 -0.26
CA LYS A 40 -4.09 5.22 1.20
C LYS A 40 -2.82 4.67 1.85
N TYR A 41 -2.21 5.42 2.76
CA TYR A 41 -1.06 4.95 3.53
C TYR A 41 -1.30 5.04 5.04
N ASN A 42 -0.65 4.14 5.80
CA ASN A 42 -0.95 3.94 7.22
C ASN A 42 0.07 4.56 8.20
N TYR A 43 1.07 5.33 7.73
CA TYR A 43 2.13 5.82 8.59
C TYR A 43 2.18 7.34 8.64
N PHE A 44 2.06 7.88 9.86
CA PHE A 44 2.42 9.26 10.16
C PHE A 44 3.93 9.33 10.39
N HIS A 45 4.60 10.23 9.67
CA HIS A 45 6.00 10.57 9.87
C HIS A 45 6.07 11.98 10.43
N ASN A 46 6.92 12.20 11.44
CA ASN A 46 7.20 13.55 11.91
C ASN A 46 8.12 14.24 10.89
N GLU A 47 7.61 15.27 10.23
CA GLU A 47 8.24 15.95 9.09
C GLU A 47 9.33 16.95 9.49
N GLU A 48 9.40 17.34 10.78
CA GLU A 48 10.24 18.43 11.24
C GLU A 48 11.73 18.06 11.36
N THR A 49 12.07 16.78 11.34
CA THR A 49 13.46 16.36 11.53
C THR A 49 13.91 15.38 10.45
N ASP A 50 14.81 15.82 9.57
CA ASP A 50 15.48 14.95 8.57
C ASP A 50 16.41 13.90 9.20
N GLY A 51 16.15 13.54 10.44
CA GLY A 51 16.90 12.59 11.25
C GLY A 51 16.02 11.45 11.76
N MET A 52 16.59 10.25 11.85
CA MET A 52 15.96 9.16 12.56
C MET A 52 16.25 9.30 14.04
N TYR A 53 15.18 9.38 14.84
CA TYR A 53 15.26 9.47 16.30
C TYR A 53 14.64 8.22 16.93
N CYS A 54 15.25 7.72 18.00
CA CYS A 54 14.65 6.68 18.79
C CYS A 54 13.55 7.26 19.73
N PRO A 55 12.70 6.45 20.34
CA PRO A 55 11.65 6.93 21.25
C PRO A 55 12.14 7.73 22.47
N THR A 56 13.43 7.66 22.81
CA THR A 56 14.05 8.48 23.85
C THR A 56 14.63 9.80 23.34
N GLY A 57 14.36 10.16 22.07
CA GLY A 57 14.86 11.40 21.47
C GLY A 57 16.31 11.36 21.00
N GLN A 58 17.00 10.23 21.09
CA GLN A 58 18.39 10.12 20.64
C GLN A 58 18.44 9.97 19.12
N ARG A 59 19.31 10.73 18.46
CA ARG A 59 19.59 10.60 17.04
C ARG A 59 20.24 9.25 16.75
N MET A 60 19.70 8.52 15.79
CA MET A 60 20.24 7.23 15.36
C MET A 60 21.38 7.41 14.36
N GLU A 61 22.38 6.56 14.43
CA GLU A 61 23.48 6.54 13.46
C GLU A 61 23.08 5.79 12.19
N ARG A 62 23.39 6.38 11.05
CA ARG A 62 23.28 5.69 9.77
C ARG A 62 24.43 4.68 9.66
N LEU A 63 24.07 3.44 9.43
CA LEU A 63 25.01 2.38 9.09
C LEU A 63 25.30 2.39 7.58
N SER A 64 25.30 1.25 6.96
CA SER A 64 25.43 1.10 5.50
C SER A 64 24.07 0.93 4.85
N ASP A 65 23.96 1.29 3.59
CA ASP A 65 22.80 0.96 2.77
C ASP A 65 22.84 -0.52 2.37
N ALA A 66 21.69 -1.16 2.37
CA ALA A 66 21.49 -2.53 1.92
C ALA A 66 20.63 -2.56 0.66
N ARG A 67 21.01 -3.38 -0.30
CA ARG A 67 20.15 -3.70 -1.44
C ARG A 67 19.24 -4.87 -1.08
N ARG A 68 17.96 -4.73 -1.33
CA ARG A 68 16.96 -5.79 -1.17
C ARG A 68 16.26 -6.02 -2.50
N VAL A 69 16.20 -7.27 -2.90
CA VAL A 69 15.46 -7.67 -4.10
C VAL A 69 14.10 -8.22 -3.66
N THR A 70 13.01 -7.76 -4.27
CA THR A 70 11.67 -8.30 -4.06
C THR A 70 11.50 -9.62 -4.82
N ASN A 71 10.42 -10.34 -4.53
CA ASN A 71 10.12 -11.61 -5.23
C ASN A 71 9.97 -11.42 -6.76
N ASN A 72 9.60 -10.20 -7.19
CA ASN A 72 9.45 -9.85 -8.61
C ASN A 72 10.76 -9.31 -9.24
N GLY A 73 11.89 -9.43 -8.56
CA GLY A 73 13.19 -8.97 -9.06
C GLY A 73 13.45 -7.48 -8.92
N PHE A 74 12.52 -6.69 -8.32
CA PHE A 74 12.72 -5.26 -8.13
C PHE A 74 13.75 -4.97 -7.05
N VAL A 75 14.73 -4.10 -7.35
CA VAL A 75 15.82 -3.74 -6.44
C VAL A 75 15.48 -2.49 -5.64
N GLN A 76 15.46 -2.61 -4.32
CA GLN A 76 15.26 -1.52 -3.38
C GLN A 76 16.55 -1.18 -2.64
N THR A 77 16.78 0.11 -2.39
CA THR A 77 17.86 0.58 -1.51
C THR A 77 17.26 0.92 -0.15
N ILE A 78 17.76 0.27 0.89
CA ILE A 78 17.28 0.41 2.26
C ILE A 78 18.41 0.95 3.12
N SER A 79 18.23 2.12 3.70
CA SER A 79 19.14 2.70 4.69
C SER A 79 18.88 2.12 6.07
N ARG A 80 19.93 1.73 6.78
CA ARG A 80 19.87 1.14 8.11
C ARG A 80 20.36 2.15 9.14
N TYR A 81 19.61 2.29 10.22
CA TYR A 81 19.91 3.19 11.32
C TYR A 81 19.96 2.42 12.63
N LYS A 82 20.97 2.68 13.46
CA LYS A 82 21.22 2.04 14.75
C LYS A 82 21.08 3.06 15.88
N ALA A 83 20.44 2.65 16.97
CA ALA A 83 20.41 3.46 18.20
C ALA A 83 21.75 3.41 18.93
N ARG A 84 22.25 4.55 19.42
CA ARG A 84 23.56 4.66 20.06
C ARG A 84 23.62 3.95 21.43
N ASN A 85 22.71 4.27 22.34
CA ASN A 85 22.70 3.79 23.72
C ASN A 85 21.58 2.77 23.92
N TYR A 86 21.79 1.56 23.42
CA TYR A 86 20.77 0.53 23.51
C TYR A 86 20.80 -0.24 24.84
N LYS A 87 21.99 -0.48 25.42
CA LYS A 87 22.14 -1.35 26.60
C LYS A 87 21.45 -0.78 27.83
N ASP A 88 21.58 0.52 28.08
CA ASP A 88 21.07 1.21 29.28
C ASP A 88 19.79 2.03 29.01
N CYS A 89 19.08 1.72 27.93
CA CYS A 89 17.88 2.46 27.55
C CYS A 89 16.69 2.10 28.44
N PRO A 90 16.08 3.07 29.17
CA PRO A 90 14.94 2.80 30.06
C PRO A 90 13.70 2.25 29.31
N LEU A 91 13.58 2.50 28.00
CA LEU A 91 12.49 2.01 27.17
C LEU A 91 12.82 0.70 26.45
N ARG A 92 13.95 0.05 26.75
CA ARG A 92 14.41 -1.12 26.00
C ARG A 92 13.32 -2.20 25.86
N CYS A 93 12.71 -2.62 26.94
CA CYS A 93 11.72 -3.70 26.94
C CYS A 93 10.38 -3.32 26.28
N ARG A 94 10.03 -2.03 26.26
CA ARG A 94 8.82 -1.51 25.61
C ARG A 94 9.03 -1.21 24.12
N CYS A 95 10.22 -0.69 23.77
CA CYS A 95 10.56 -0.27 22.41
C CYS A 95 10.97 -1.44 21.52
N TYR A 96 11.73 -2.40 22.05
CA TYR A 96 12.27 -3.53 21.30
C TYR A 96 12.62 -4.70 22.22
N ARG A 97 12.00 -5.84 21.99
CA ARG A 97 12.11 -7.01 22.89
C ARG A 97 13.27 -7.95 22.56
N SER A 98 13.95 -7.79 21.43
CA SER A 98 15.07 -8.65 21.06
C SER A 98 16.32 -8.36 21.92
N ARG A 99 17.18 -9.36 22.09
CA ARG A 99 18.49 -9.21 22.75
C ARG A 99 19.51 -8.42 21.92
N SER A 100 19.31 -8.35 20.61
CA SER A 100 20.16 -7.61 19.68
C SER A 100 19.86 -6.10 19.72
N GLU A 101 20.75 -5.30 19.14
CA GLU A 101 20.57 -3.86 18.96
C GLU A 101 19.43 -3.56 17.99
N ARG A 102 18.69 -2.49 18.27
CA ARG A 102 17.61 -2.07 17.38
C ARG A 102 18.16 -1.42 16.11
N ILE A 103 17.92 -2.05 14.99
CA ILE A 103 18.19 -1.48 13.67
C ILE A 103 16.86 -1.14 13.01
N VAL A 104 16.69 0.12 12.60
CA VAL A 104 15.55 0.60 11.83
C VAL A 104 15.94 0.64 10.35
N GLN A 105 15.11 0.10 9.51
CA GLN A 105 15.29 0.07 8.06
C GLN A 105 14.35 1.08 7.40
N VAL A 106 14.89 1.95 6.56
CA VAL A 106 14.14 3.02 5.89
C VAL A 106 14.41 3.00 4.40
N ASN A 107 13.35 2.97 3.59
CA ASN A 107 13.42 3.23 2.17
C ASN A 107 13.09 4.71 1.92
N HIS A 108 14.11 5.55 1.78
CA HIS A 108 13.94 6.98 1.59
C HIS A 108 13.22 7.34 0.28
N ARG A 109 13.41 6.53 -0.78
CA ARG A 109 12.73 6.74 -2.05
C ARG A 109 11.22 6.53 -1.91
N LEU A 110 10.83 5.42 -1.28
CA LEU A 110 9.43 5.14 -1.00
C LEU A 110 8.81 6.20 -0.08
N ARG A 111 9.58 6.71 0.89
CA ARG A 111 9.14 7.78 1.77
C ARG A 111 8.78 9.05 0.98
N LYS A 112 9.67 9.53 0.11
CA LYS A 112 9.41 10.71 -0.74
C LYS A 112 8.20 10.53 -1.65
N ILE A 113 8.01 9.33 -2.19
CA ILE A 113 6.82 9.02 -3.00
C ILE A 113 5.56 9.12 -2.13
N LYS A 114 5.58 8.54 -0.93
CA LYS A 114 4.45 8.59 0.00
C LYS A 114 4.10 10.00 0.48
N GLU A 115 5.09 10.87 0.66
CA GLU A 115 4.88 12.28 0.99
C GLU A 115 4.08 12.99 -0.13
N ARG A 116 4.47 12.82 -1.39
CA ARG A 116 3.71 13.34 -2.55
C ARG A 116 2.30 12.78 -2.64
N GLU A 117 2.15 11.48 -2.44
CA GLU A 117 0.82 10.85 -2.44
C GLU A 117 -0.08 11.36 -1.29
N ARG A 118 0.52 11.71 -0.15
CA ARG A 118 -0.22 12.34 0.95
C ARG A 118 -0.77 13.70 0.54
N GLU A 119 0.03 14.54 -0.09
CA GLU A 119 -0.41 15.86 -0.58
C GLU A 119 -1.56 15.70 -1.56
N LYS A 120 -1.47 14.79 -2.51
CA LYS A 120 -2.56 14.46 -3.44
C LYS A 120 -3.82 13.98 -2.74
N LEU A 121 -3.70 13.08 -1.76
CA LEU A 121 -4.84 12.56 -1.01
C LEU A 121 -5.56 13.62 -0.17
N LEU A 122 -4.88 14.71 0.19
CA LEU A 122 -5.43 15.84 0.94
C LEU A 122 -5.94 16.96 0.03
N SER A 123 -5.66 16.92 -1.27
CA SER A 123 -6.22 17.87 -2.24
C SER A 123 -7.73 17.66 -2.42
N ASP A 124 -8.42 18.67 -2.97
CA ASP A 124 -9.86 18.60 -3.25
C ASP A 124 -10.21 17.40 -4.15
N GLU A 125 -9.37 17.12 -5.14
CA GLU A 125 -9.52 15.97 -6.02
C GLU A 125 -9.33 14.65 -5.26
N GLY A 126 -8.29 14.56 -4.41
CA GLY A 126 -8.05 13.40 -3.55
C GLY A 126 -9.18 13.13 -2.57
N LEU A 127 -9.77 14.19 -2.00
CA LEU A 127 -10.94 14.10 -1.13
C LEU A 127 -12.17 13.60 -1.90
N LYS A 128 -12.38 14.07 -3.13
CA LYS A 128 -13.45 13.59 -4.01
C LYS A 128 -13.32 12.09 -4.28
N TYR A 129 -12.16 11.61 -4.72
CA TYR A 129 -11.95 10.17 -4.98
C TYR A 129 -12.07 9.33 -3.71
N ARG A 130 -11.64 9.86 -2.56
CA ARG A 130 -11.80 9.16 -1.28
C ARG A 130 -13.26 9.01 -0.86
N SER A 131 -14.10 10.02 -1.14
CA SER A 131 -15.54 9.98 -0.81
C SER A 131 -16.32 9.06 -1.76
N GLN A 132 -15.92 8.96 -3.03
CA GLN A 132 -16.57 8.10 -4.02
C GLN A 132 -16.26 6.61 -3.81
N ARG A 133 -15.03 6.28 -3.36
CA ARG A 133 -14.59 4.89 -3.20
C ARG A 133 -15.52 3.98 -2.39
N PRO A 134 -16.06 4.39 -1.22
CA PRO A 134 -17.01 3.55 -0.49
C PRO A 134 -18.29 3.27 -1.27
N GLN A 135 -18.78 4.24 -2.02
CA GLN A 135 -20.01 4.11 -2.80
C GLN A 135 -19.82 3.15 -3.98
N ASP A 136 -18.68 3.23 -4.69
CA ASP A 136 -18.44 2.44 -5.88
C ASP A 136 -18.09 0.97 -5.57
N VAL A 137 -17.32 0.73 -4.51
CA VAL A 137 -16.75 -0.59 -4.23
C VAL A 137 -17.48 -1.30 -3.08
N GLU A 138 -17.73 -0.60 -1.98
CA GLU A 138 -18.32 -1.21 -0.78
C GLU A 138 -19.80 -1.52 -0.97
N ALA A 139 -20.53 -0.71 -1.74
CA ALA A 139 -21.92 -0.96 -2.08
C ALA A 139 -22.09 -2.25 -2.89
N VAL A 140 -21.22 -2.49 -3.88
CA VAL A 140 -21.21 -3.71 -4.69
C VAL A 140 -20.91 -4.92 -3.83
N PHE A 141 -19.84 -4.88 -3.04
CA PHE A 141 -19.49 -5.99 -2.15
C PHE A 141 -20.52 -6.20 -1.02
N GLY A 142 -21.11 -5.12 -0.51
CA GLY A 142 -22.18 -5.19 0.46
C GLY A 142 -23.42 -5.90 -0.12
N ASN A 143 -23.81 -5.57 -1.33
CA ASN A 143 -24.92 -6.23 -2.04
C ASN A 143 -24.60 -7.72 -2.27
N LEU A 144 -23.44 -8.06 -2.82
CA LEU A 144 -23.04 -9.43 -3.07
C LEU A 144 -23.05 -10.28 -1.78
N LYS A 145 -22.50 -9.75 -0.68
CA LYS A 145 -22.43 -10.48 0.59
C LYS A 145 -23.78 -10.59 1.33
N ASN A 146 -24.51 -9.50 1.39
CA ASN A 146 -25.72 -9.40 2.20
C ASN A 146 -26.99 -9.82 1.43
N ASN A 147 -27.18 -9.31 0.21
CA ASN A 147 -28.38 -9.54 -0.57
C ASN A 147 -28.28 -10.83 -1.41
N LYS A 148 -27.12 -11.09 -2.01
CA LYS A 148 -26.88 -12.31 -2.82
C LYS A 148 -26.26 -13.45 -1.99
N HIS A 149 -26.06 -13.27 -0.68
CA HIS A 149 -25.52 -14.26 0.24
C HIS A 149 -24.19 -14.90 -0.19
N PHE A 150 -23.39 -14.20 -0.97
CA PHE A 150 -22.08 -14.67 -1.41
C PHE A 150 -21.08 -14.63 -0.25
N LYS A 151 -20.88 -15.75 0.43
CA LYS A 151 -20.00 -15.84 1.61
C LYS A 151 -18.57 -16.26 1.26
N ARG A 152 -18.39 -17.10 0.24
CA ARG A 152 -17.09 -17.66 -0.18
C ARG A 152 -17.18 -18.25 -1.58
N PHE A 153 -16.03 -18.39 -2.23
CA PHE A 153 -15.92 -19.15 -3.46
C PHE A 153 -16.10 -20.66 -3.18
N HIS A 154 -16.83 -21.32 -4.06
CA HIS A 154 -17.09 -22.77 -3.98
C HIS A 154 -16.02 -23.54 -4.77
N LEU A 155 -15.53 -22.97 -5.86
CA LEU A 155 -14.51 -23.59 -6.68
C LEU A 155 -13.10 -23.33 -6.11
N ARG A 156 -12.17 -24.25 -6.39
CA ARG A 156 -10.78 -24.16 -5.92
C ARG A 156 -9.82 -24.00 -7.10
N GLY A 157 -8.77 -23.20 -6.90
CA GLY A 157 -7.75 -22.89 -7.90
C GLY A 157 -8.10 -21.65 -8.72
N PHE A 158 -7.06 -20.89 -9.09
CA PHE A 158 -7.18 -19.54 -9.65
C PHE A 158 -8.15 -19.45 -10.83
N LYS A 159 -7.96 -20.31 -11.87
CA LYS A 159 -8.81 -20.29 -13.07
C LYS A 159 -10.29 -20.54 -12.79
N LYS A 160 -10.59 -21.47 -11.86
CA LYS A 160 -11.99 -21.81 -11.54
C LYS A 160 -12.64 -20.72 -10.71
N VAL A 161 -11.90 -20.11 -9.76
CA VAL A 161 -12.35 -18.96 -8.98
C VAL A 161 -12.60 -17.74 -9.88
N GLU A 162 -11.77 -17.53 -10.89
CA GLU A 162 -11.95 -16.46 -11.87
C GLU A 162 -13.26 -16.64 -12.67
N ILE A 163 -13.58 -17.85 -13.11
CA ILE A 163 -14.85 -18.16 -13.77
C ILE A 163 -16.04 -17.92 -12.83
N GLU A 164 -15.95 -18.39 -11.58
CA GLU A 164 -17.00 -18.18 -10.58
C GLU A 164 -17.25 -16.69 -10.31
N PHE A 165 -16.17 -15.91 -10.23
CA PHE A 165 -16.25 -14.46 -10.07
C PHE A 165 -16.85 -13.78 -11.30
N ALA A 166 -16.47 -14.19 -12.51
CA ALA A 166 -17.03 -13.65 -13.75
C ALA A 166 -18.55 -13.91 -13.85
N LEU A 167 -19.01 -15.11 -13.52
CA LEU A 167 -20.43 -15.44 -13.46
C LEU A 167 -21.18 -14.61 -12.42
N LEU A 168 -20.58 -14.39 -11.26
CA LEU A 168 -21.14 -13.54 -10.21
C LEU A 168 -21.26 -12.07 -10.66
N ALA A 169 -20.25 -11.56 -11.38
CA ALA A 169 -20.26 -10.21 -11.91
C ALA A 169 -21.34 -10.02 -13.00
N ILE A 170 -21.51 -11.00 -13.88
CA ILE A 170 -22.58 -11.00 -14.89
C ILE A 170 -23.95 -11.00 -14.21
N ALA A 171 -24.16 -11.86 -13.23
CA ALA A 171 -25.41 -11.92 -12.47
C ALA A 171 -25.70 -10.64 -11.66
N TYR A 172 -24.66 -9.95 -11.18
CA TYR A 172 -24.80 -8.67 -10.52
C TYR A 172 -25.22 -7.59 -11.52
N ASN A 173 -24.51 -7.45 -12.64
CA ASN A 173 -24.79 -6.43 -13.65
C ASN A 173 -26.19 -6.61 -14.25
N GLY A 174 -26.59 -7.84 -14.59
CA GLY A 174 -27.93 -8.13 -15.07
C GLY A 174 -29.06 -7.92 -14.06
N SER A 175 -28.74 -7.70 -12.78
CA SER A 175 -29.75 -7.40 -11.73
C SER A 175 -29.85 -5.91 -11.37
N VAL A 176 -29.01 -5.06 -11.96
CA VAL A 176 -29.01 -3.60 -11.74
C VAL A 176 -29.83 -2.86 -12.81
N ASP A 177 -30.13 -3.53 -13.92
CA ASP A 177 -30.89 -2.95 -15.07
C ASP A 177 -32.43 -3.12 -14.94
N PHE A 178 -32.96 -3.42 -13.72
CA PHE A 178 -34.40 -3.51 -13.46
C PHE A 178 -34.81 -2.64 -12.29
#